data_17b7be737747df9e18e25102b8770e20
#
_entry.id   17b7be737747df9e18e25102b8770e20
#
_cell.length_a   1.000
_cell.length_b   1.000
_cell.length_c   1.000
_cell.angle_alpha   90.00
_cell.angle_beta   90.00
_cell.angle_gamma   90.00
#
_symmetry.space_group_name_H-M   'P 1'
#
loop_
_entity.id
_entity.type
_entity.pdbx_description
1 polymer ?
#
loop_
_entity_poly.entity_id
_entity_poly.type
_entity_poly.pdbx_seq_one_letter_code
_entity_poly.pdbx_strand_id
1 'polypeptide(L)'
;MCSAAGASKLSDPNSINFRGGDNTAEWDDTYRSLLGCPVTNLTRDQFRQAARKRGSGWEMYTYGAHKTLFWLFAVEYATLNSQKSFNAQKDANGFSQGGLGLGPTQMTDWVNFNNSNPLIPCGYTNEFGNSSGEKAYVVKNSSDGTHATLMANRYRGIENPFGHIWKYTDGANIQVTTGDAGLSILWTTDDPSNFSDTSYTGYDKKGNICRTLGYAKKMLLGEDGDIVATEIGGSSSTYWCDYYYTHTSNNRMQVVRVGGDASSGSAAGLAVGGTNYVPSDAYRNFGSRLCFFPKYKSTEITTTTE
;
A
#
# COMPACT_ATOMS: atom_id res chain seq x y z
N MET A 1 14.75 -6.22 -15.48
CA MET A 1 14.73 -4.74 -15.54
C MET A 1 13.56 -4.31 -16.40
N CYS A 2 12.57 -3.59 -15.85
CA CYS A 2 11.57 -2.98 -16.68
C CYS A 2 12.21 -1.78 -17.38
N SER A 3 12.32 -1.79 -18.70
CA SER A 3 12.71 -0.60 -19.45
C SER A 3 11.66 0.51 -19.22
N ALA A 4 12.04 1.78 -19.36
CA ALA A 4 11.09 2.90 -19.24
C ALA A 4 9.88 2.74 -20.15
N ALA A 5 10.04 2.11 -21.31
CA ALA A 5 8.95 1.72 -22.22
C ALA A 5 8.03 0.63 -21.62
N GLY A 6 8.58 -0.29 -20.81
CA GLY A 6 7.81 -1.28 -20.07
C GLY A 6 6.96 -0.65 -18.99
N ALA A 7 7.49 0.33 -18.23
CA ALA A 7 6.76 1.01 -17.19
C ALA A 7 5.53 1.77 -17.69
N SER A 8 5.61 2.39 -18.88
CA SER A 8 4.44 3.07 -19.48
C SER A 8 3.36 2.10 -19.93
N LYS A 9 3.76 0.93 -20.44
CA LYS A 9 2.80 -0.13 -20.82
C LYS A 9 2.15 -0.79 -19.59
N LEU A 10 2.85 -0.88 -18.48
CA LEU A 10 2.33 -1.42 -17.23
C LEU A 10 1.34 -0.47 -16.53
N SER A 11 1.44 0.82 -16.79
CA SER A 11 0.50 1.81 -16.27
C SER A 11 -0.78 1.94 -17.13
N ASP A 12 -0.85 1.33 -18.32
CA ASP A 12 -2.07 1.27 -19.12
C ASP A 12 -2.93 0.07 -18.71
N PRO A 13 -4.09 0.30 -18.06
CA PRO A 13 -4.97 -0.79 -17.62
C PRO A 13 -5.61 -1.56 -18.78
N ASN A 14 -5.52 -1.05 -20.00
CA ASN A 14 -6.00 -1.74 -21.21
C ASN A 14 -4.87 -2.54 -21.86
N SER A 15 -3.63 -2.37 -21.41
CA SER A 15 -2.52 -3.11 -21.96
C SER A 15 -2.59 -4.56 -21.54
N ILE A 16 -2.07 -5.38 -22.41
CA ILE A 16 -1.93 -6.80 -22.20
C ILE A 16 -1.08 -7.12 -20.96
N ASN A 17 -0.10 -6.30 -20.68
CA ASN A 17 0.79 -6.45 -19.52
C ASN A 17 0.09 -6.24 -18.17
N PHE A 18 -1.04 -5.54 -18.17
CA PHE A 18 -1.88 -5.36 -16.99
C PHE A 18 -2.45 -6.68 -16.45
N ARG A 19 -2.60 -7.66 -17.30
CA ARG A 19 -3.12 -8.97 -16.90
C ARG A 19 -2.13 -9.85 -16.16
N GLY A 20 -0.87 -9.43 -16.08
CA GLY A 20 0.13 -10.16 -15.30
C GLY A 20 0.43 -11.55 -15.84
N GLY A 21 0.37 -11.74 -17.14
CA GLY A 21 0.76 -12.99 -17.78
C GLY A 21 -0.15 -14.15 -17.48
N ASP A 22 -1.42 -13.89 -17.40
CA ASP A 22 -2.33 -14.87 -16.87
C ASP A 22 -2.77 -15.89 -17.87
N ASN A 23 -2.32 -15.94 -19.14
CA ASN A 23 -3.33 -16.66 -19.82
C ASN A 23 -3.09 -17.26 -21.15
N THR A 24 -1.98 -17.03 -21.76
CA THR A 24 -1.64 -17.75 -22.99
C THR A 24 -0.12 -17.91 -23.07
N ALA A 25 0.32 -19.04 -23.58
CA ALA A 25 1.74 -19.31 -23.83
C ALA A 25 2.37 -18.23 -24.73
N GLU A 26 1.62 -17.68 -25.65
CA GLU A 26 2.02 -16.59 -26.53
C GLU A 26 2.38 -15.31 -25.77
N TRP A 27 1.66 -15.01 -24.71
CA TRP A 27 1.94 -13.89 -23.83
C TRP A 27 3.17 -14.08 -23.01
N ASP A 28 3.33 -15.27 -22.47
CA ASP A 28 4.46 -15.65 -21.66
C ASP A 28 5.77 -15.54 -22.47
N ASP A 29 5.74 -15.87 -23.73
CA ASP A 29 6.92 -15.78 -24.59
C ASP A 29 7.22 -14.33 -25.03
N THR A 30 6.22 -13.55 -25.35
CA THR A 30 6.40 -12.17 -25.84
C THR A 30 6.65 -11.17 -24.73
N TYR A 31 6.04 -11.33 -23.56
CA TYR A 31 6.03 -10.35 -22.47
C TYR A 31 6.60 -10.88 -21.16
N ARG A 32 7.24 -12.00 -21.14
CA ARG A 32 7.79 -12.64 -19.95
C ARG A 32 8.67 -11.72 -19.11
N SER A 33 9.42 -10.83 -19.72
CA SER A 33 10.25 -9.84 -19.03
C SER A 33 9.44 -8.78 -18.27
N LEU A 34 8.15 -8.66 -18.57
CA LEU A 34 7.22 -7.74 -17.94
C LEU A 34 6.28 -8.45 -16.95
N LEU A 35 6.27 -9.78 -16.95
CA LEU A 35 5.53 -10.57 -15.98
C LEU A 35 6.04 -10.27 -14.58
N GLY A 36 5.10 -10.10 -13.68
CA GLY A 36 5.40 -9.79 -12.29
C GLY A 36 5.72 -8.32 -12.00
N CYS A 37 5.80 -7.44 -13.00
CA CYS A 37 5.95 -6.02 -12.71
C CYS A 37 4.67 -5.46 -12.09
N PRO A 38 4.75 -4.81 -10.91
CA PRO A 38 3.58 -4.17 -10.32
C PRO A 38 3.09 -3.01 -11.18
N VAL A 39 1.78 -2.85 -11.28
CA VAL A 39 1.17 -1.68 -11.92
C VAL A 39 1.32 -0.49 -10.99
N THR A 40 1.89 0.60 -11.52
CA THR A 40 2.10 1.85 -10.81
C THR A 40 1.77 3.04 -11.71
N ASN A 41 1.91 4.25 -11.17
CA ASN A 41 1.74 5.49 -11.94
C ASN A 41 0.32 5.68 -12.50
N LEU A 42 -0.68 5.26 -11.74
CA LEU A 42 -2.09 5.49 -11.98
C LEU A 42 -2.69 6.34 -10.87
N THR A 43 -3.73 7.11 -11.20
CA THR A 43 -4.56 7.79 -10.20
C THR A 43 -5.39 6.77 -9.42
N ARG A 44 -5.94 7.17 -8.27
CA ARG A 44 -6.80 6.28 -7.50
C ARG A 44 -8.01 5.79 -8.32
N ASP A 45 -8.66 6.69 -9.05
CA ASP A 45 -9.78 6.31 -9.91
C ASP A 45 -9.38 5.32 -11.00
N GLN A 46 -8.22 5.49 -11.62
CA GLN A 46 -7.71 4.54 -12.62
C GLN A 46 -7.46 3.16 -12.03
N PHE A 47 -6.94 3.07 -10.80
CA PHE A 47 -6.81 1.78 -10.10
C PHE A 47 -8.17 1.16 -9.81
N ARG A 48 -9.16 1.95 -9.37
CA ARG A 48 -10.54 1.50 -9.14
C ARG A 48 -11.17 0.95 -10.42
N GLN A 49 -11.10 1.69 -11.51
CA GLN A 49 -11.62 1.27 -12.80
C GLN A 49 -10.93 -0.01 -13.31
N ALA A 50 -9.61 -0.09 -13.16
CA ALA A 50 -8.85 -1.27 -13.55
C ALA A 50 -9.27 -2.52 -12.76
N ALA A 51 -9.48 -2.39 -11.45
CA ALA A 51 -9.97 -3.50 -10.62
C ALA A 51 -11.37 -3.95 -11.04
N ARG A 52 -12.29 -3.01 -11.26
CA ARG A 52 -13.67 -3.28 -11.68
C ARG A 52 -13.78 -3.96 -13.04
N LYS A 53 -12.80 -3.78 -13.93
CA LYS A 53 -12.74 -4.50 -15.23
C LYS A 53 -12.59 -6.02 -15.07
N ARG A 54 -12.18 -6.52 -13.90
CA ARG A 54 -12.13 -7.97 -13.62
C ARG A 54 -13.51 -8.58 -13.41
N GLY A 55 -14.52 -7.78 -13.18
CA GLY A 55 -15.91 -8.21 -13.02
C GLY A 55 -16.54 -7.73 -11.72
N SER A 56 -17.79 -8.11 -11.52
CA SER A 56 -18.59 -7.70 -10.36
C SER A 56 -17.95 -8.16 -9.04
N GLY A 57 -17.89 -7.26 -8.08
CA GLY A 57 -17.32 -7.50 -6.76
C GLY A 57 -15.80 -7.26 -6.68
N TRP A 58 -15.12 -7.03 -7.80
CA TRP A 58 -13.71 -6.67 -7.77
C TRP A 58 -13.53 -5.17 -7.58
N GLU A 59 -12.73 -4.81 -6.60
CA GLU A 59 -12.35 -3.44 -6.25
C GLU A 59 -10.83 -3.32 -6.09
N MET A 60 -10.33 -2.10 -6.08
CA MET A 60 -8.96 -1.86 -5.64
C MET A 60 -8.83 -2.08 -4.13
N TYR A 61 -7.62 -2.13 -3.63
CA TYR A 61 -7.33 -2.32 -2.21
C TYR A 61 -8.06 -1.28 -1.35
N THR A 62 -8.71 -1.73 -0.29
CA THR A 62 -9.48 -0.84 0.59
C THR A 62 -8.78 -0.58 1.91
N TYR A 63 -9.08 0.55 2.51
CA TYR A 63 -8.59 0.91 3.84
C TYR A 63 -9.09 -0.10 4.90
N GLY A 64 -10.34 -0.53 4.80
CA GLY A 64 -10.91 -1.56 5.69
C GLY A 64 -10.12 -2.87 5.62
N ALA A 65 -9.80 -3.35 4.40
CA ALA A 65 -8.98 -4.56 4.23
C ALA A 65 -7.57 -4.38 4.81
N HIS A 66 -6.95 -3.21 4.60
CA HIS A 66 -5.62 -2.93 5.16
C HIS A 66 -5.64 -2.85 6.68
N LYS A 67 -6.61 -2.19 7.26
CA LYS A 67 -6.84 -2.09 8.70
C LYS A 67 -7.02 -3.47 9.33
N THR A 68 -7.82 -4.32 8.69
CA THR A 68 -8.01 -5.71 9.13
C THR A 68 -6.69 -6.49 9.09
N LEU A 69 -5.91 -6.33 8.02
CA LEU A 69 -4.59 -6.96 7.90
C LEU A 69 -3.64 -6.54 9.03
N PHE A 70 -3.62 -5.25 9.36
CA PHE A 70 -2.81 -4.73 10.46
C PHE A 70 -3.20 -5.36 11.80
N TRP A 71 -4.50 -5.41 12.13
CA TRP A 71 -4.95 -5.96 13.40
C TRP A 71 -4.75 -7.46 13.49
N LEU A 72 -4.94 -8.22 12.40
CA LEU A 72 -4.57 -9.64 12.36
C LEU A 72 -3.09 -9.82 12.65
N PHE A 73 -2.24 -9.01 12.04
CA PHE A 73 -0.80 -9.04 12.27
C PHE A 73 -0.46 -8.71 13.73
N ALA A 74 -1.03 -7.65 14.30
CA ALA A 74 -0.77 -7.23 15.67
C ALA A 74 -1.17 -8.30 16.70
N VAL A 75 -2.27 -9.00 16.47
CA VAL A 75 -2.72 -10.11 17.32
C VAL A 75 -1.83 -11.34 17.17
N GLU A 76 -1.47 -11.71 15.94
CA GLU A 76 -0.68 -12.91 15.65
C GLU A 76 0.75 -12.80 16.18
N TYR A 77 1.38 -11.66 15.98
CA TYR A 77 2.78 -11.43 16.39
C TYR A 77 2.94 -10.71 17.72
N ALA A 78 1.84 -10.33 18.38
CA ALA A 78 1.83 -9.59 19.64
C ALA A 78 2.71 -8.33 19.62
N THR A 79 2.75 -7.62 18.47
CA THR A 79 3.54 -6.41 18.28
C THR A 79 2.87 -5.48 17.29
N LEU A 80 3.09 -4.17 17.49
CA LEU A 80 2.71 -3.13 16.52
C LEU A 80 3.83 -2.81 15.51
N ASN A 81 5.04 -3.35 15.73
CA ASN A 81 6.18 -3.17 14.83
C ASN A 81 6.24 -4.29 13.80
N SER A 82 5.67 -4.03 12.63
CA SER A 82 5.61 -5.01 11.56
C SER A 82 6.98 -5.38 10.97
N GLN A 83 7.94 -4.48 10.98
CA GLN A 83 9.28 -4.77 10.49
C GLN A 83 10.04 -5.77 11.37
N LYS A 84 9.89 -5.64 12.68
CA LYS A 84 10.61 -6.48 13.65
C LYS A 84 10.17 -7.94 13.62
N SER A 85 8.93 -8.20 13.25
CA SER A 85 8.34 -9.53 13.36
C SER A 85 8.78 -10.50 12.26
N PHE A 86 9.14 -10.01 11.07
CA PHE A 86 9.59 -10.88 9.99
C PHE A 86 11.07 -11.21 10.10
N ASN A 87 11.88 -10.24 10.48
CA ASN A 87 13.30 -10.40 10.67
C ASN A 87 13.77 -9.62 11.91
N ALA A 88 14.21 -10.32 12.90
CA ALA A 88 14.75 -9.69 14.11
C ALA A 88 16.14 -9.08 13.88
N GLN A 89 16.85 -9.51 12.83
CA GLN A 89 18.16 -8.99 12.47
C GLN A 89 18.00 -7.84 11.48
N LYS A 90 18.77 -6.81 11.70
CA LYS A 90 18.83 -5.69 10.77
C LYS A 90 19.70 -6.07 9.57
N ASP A 91 19.34 -5.56 8.40
CA ASP A 91 20.18 -5.62 7.22
C ASP A 91 21.43 -4.72 7.35
N ALA A 92 22.29 -4.73 6.31
CA ALA A 92 23.50 -3.91 6.29
C ALA A 92 23.25 -2.40 6.42
N ASN A 93 22.02 -1.93 6.16
CA ASN A 93 21.61 -0.54 6.25
C ASN A 93 20.92 -0.21 7.59
N GLY A 94 20.82 -1.19 8.50
CA GLY A 94 20.21 -1.02 9.80
C GLY A 94 18.69 -1.14 9.83
N PHE A 95 18.07 -1.68 8.78
CA PHE A 95 16.62 -1.87 8.68
C PHE A 95 16.24 -3.33 8.91
N SER A 96 15.14 -3.53 9.59
CA SER A 96 14.47 -4.81 9.62
C SER A 96 13.72 -5.01 8.31
N GLN A 97 13.27 -6.23 8.12
CA GLN A 97 12.50 -6.62 6.96
C GLN A 97 11.29 -5.72 6.68
N GLY A 98 10.95 -5.54 5.39
CA GLY A 98 9.76 -4.84 4.93
C GLY A 98 9.94 -3.39 4.53
N GLY A 99 10.96 -2.71 5.02
CA GLY A 99 11.50 -1.53 4.34
C GLY A 99 12.69 -2.00 3.51
N LEU A 100 12.72 -1.70 2.22
CA LEU A 100 13.87 -2.05 1.39
C LEU A 100 15.12 -1.24 1.75
N GLY A 101 15.00 -0.31 2.68
CA GLY A 101 16.08 0.50 3.22
C GLY A 101 16.61 1.55 2.25
N LEU A 102 17.62 2.28 2.71
CA LEU A 102 18.29 3.29 1.88
C LEU A 102 19.32 2.69 0.93
N GLY A 103 19.80 1.48 1.19
CA GLY A 103 20.83 0.84 0.38
C GLY A 103 20.50 0.77 -1.11
N PRO A 104 19.34 0.24 -1.51
CA PRO A 104 18.93 0.21 -2.91
C PRO A 104 18.81 1.60 -3.52
N THR A 105 18.24 2.56 -2.79
CA THR A 105 18.01 3.93 -3.29
C THR A 105 19.28 4.76 -3.38
N GLN A 106 20.37 4.33 -2.77
CA GLN A 106 21.69 4.97 -2.87
C GLN A 106 22.54 4.40 -4.01
N MET A 107 22.10 3.32 -4.66
CA MET A 107 22.81 2.77 -5.83
C MET A 107 22.60 3.69 -7.04
N THR A 108 23.66 3.92 -7.80
CA THR A 108 23.66 4.88 -8.93
C THR A 108 22.59 4.56 -9.97
N ASP A 109 22.30 3.30 -10.20
CA ASP A 109 21.27 2.86 -11.15
C ASP A 109 19.85 3.22 -10.74
N TRP A 110 19.60 3.44 -9.46
CA TRP A 110 18.29 3.85 -8.99
C TRP A 110 17.98 5.30 -9.33
N VAL A 111 18.99 6.16 -9.33
CA VAL A 111 18.86 7.55 -9.78
C VAL A 111 18.52 7.58 -11.27
N ASN A 112 19.14 6.70 -12.07
CA ASN A 112 18.91 6.58 -13.50
C ASN A 112 17.58 5.91 -13.85
N PHE A 113 16.95 5.25 -12.92
CA PHE A 113 15.64 4.60 -13.08
C PHE A 113 14.46 5.59 -12.92
N ASN A 114 14.64 6.84 -13.34
CA ASN A 114 13.68 7.94 -13.22
C ASN A 114 13.25 8.23 -11.78
N ASN A 115 14.20 8.19 -10.86
CA ASN A 115 13.97 8.34 -9.42
C ASN A 115 12.94 7.33 -8.85
N SER A 116 12.76 6.19 -9.50
CA SER A 116 11.86 5.15 -9.02
C SER A 116 12.62 4.18 -8.13
N ASN A 117 11.97 3.75 -7.07
CA ASN A 117 12.49 2.73 -6.17
C ASN A 117 12.53 1.36 -6.87
N PRO A 118 13.38 0.44 -6.40
CA PRO A 118 13.46 -0.90 -6.96
C PRO A 118 12.14 -1.63 -6.85
N LEU A 119 11.73 -2.28 -7.93
CA LEU A 119 10.52 -3.06 -7.98
C LEU A 119 10.85 -4.54 -7.86
N ILE A 120 10.33 -5.19 -6.82
CA ILE A 120 10.33 -6.63 -6.70
C ILE A 120 9.21 -7.17 -7.59
N PRO A 121 9.47 -8.19 -8.43
CA PRO A 121 8.43 -8.78 -9.28
C PRO A 121 7.25 -9.30 -8.46
N CYS A 122 6.04 -9.05 -8.92
CA CYS A 122 4.84 -9.63 -8.33
C CYS A 122 4.90 -11.17 -8.49
N GLY A 123 4.52 -11.88 -7.45
CA GLY A 123 4.59 -13.34 -7.43
C GLY A 123 5.95 -13.89 -6.99
N TYR A 124 6.91 -13.05 -6.65
CA TYR A 124 8.25 -13.50 -6.22
C TYR A 124 8.21 -14.43 -5.00
N THR A 125 7.23 -14.24 -4.12
CA THR A 125 7.04 -15.05 -2.92
C THR A 125 5.91 -16.09 -3.04
N ASN A 126 5.44 -16.41 -4.24
CA ASN A 126 4.29 -17.32 -4.46
C ASN A 126 4.52 -18.73 -3.94
N GLU A 127 5.74 -19.18 -3.78
CA GLU A 127 6.08 -20.48 -3.20
C GLU A 127 5.57 -20.65 -1.76
N PHE A 128 5.37 -19.56 -1.04
CA PHE A 128 4.79 -19.59 0.32
C PHE A 128 3.28 -19.82 0.35
N GLY A 129 2.59 -19.77 -0.79
CA GLY A 129 1.14 -19.93 -0.83
C GLY A 129 0.42 -18.94 0.09
N ASN A 130 -0.41 -19.45 1.01
CA ASN A 130 -1.12 -18.65 2.00
C ASN A 130 -0.34 -18.46 3.32
N SER A 131 0.89 -18.96 3.38
CA SER A 131 1.74 -18.81 4.57
C SER A 131 2.37 -17.42 4.63
N SER A 132 2.93 -17.10 5.78
CA SER A 132 3.82 -15.95 5.99
C SER A 132 5.27 -16.39 5.82
N GLY A 133 6.12 -15.47 5.37
CA GLY A 133 7.54 -15.75 5.17
C GLY A 133 8.28 -14.60 4.51
N GLU A 134 9.55 -14.83 4.21
CA GLU A 134 10.43 -13.87 3.55
C GLU A 134 11.35 -14.56 2.56
N LYS A 135 11.73 -13.86 1.51
CA LYS A 135 12.60 -14.34 0.47
C LYS A 135 13.56 -13.25 0.02
N ALA A 136 14.85 -13.60 -0.05
CA ALA A 136 15.87 -12.68 -0.49
C ALA A 136 15.72 -12.35 -1.99
N TYR A 137 15.77 -11.07 -2.32
CA TYR A 137 15.81 -10.56 -3.70
C TYR A 137 17.07 -9.72 -3.87
N VAL A 138 17.92 -10.12 -4.83
CA VAL A 138 19.18 -9.42 -5.10
C VAL A 138 18.98 -8.40 -6.20
N VAL A 139 19.19 -7.13 -5.87
CA VAL A 139 19.23 -6.02 -6.82
C VAL A 139 20.68 -5.76 -7.21
N LYS A 140 20.95 -5.71 -8.51
CA LYS A 140 22.30 -5.44 -9.04
C LYS A 140 22.32 -4.08 -9.72
N ASN A 141 23.39 -3.34 -9.45
CA ASN A 141 23.76 -2.15 -10.21
C ASN A 141 24.45 -2.59 -11.50
N SER A 142 23.95 -2.12 -12.64
CA SER A 142 24.48 -2.47 -13.94
C SER A 142 25.82 -1.77 -14.24
N SER A 143 26.11 -0.63 -13.57
CA SER A 143 27.26 0.21 -13.86
C SER A 143 28.53 -0.28 -13.18
N ASP A 144 28.45 -0.75 -11.94
CA ASP A 144 29.63 -1.09 -11.12
C ASP A 144 29.56 -2.52 -10.55
N GLY A 145 28.48 -3.26 -10.83
CA GLY A 145 28.28 -4.62 -10.36
C GLY A 145 27.99 -4.74 -8.86
N THR A 146 27.87 -3.63 -8.13
CA THR A 146 27.44 -3.67 -6.73
C THR A 146 26.05 -4.26 -6.61
N HIS A 147 25.72 -4.80 -5.46
CA HIS A 147 24.41 -5.39 -5.23
C HIS A 147 23.95 -5.16 -3.80
N ALA A 148 22.63 -5.15 -3.62
CA ALA A 148 21.97 -5.16 -2.32
C ALA A 148 21.01 -6.35 -2.27
N THR A 149 20.95 -7.00 -1.12
CA THR A 149 19.96 -8.04 -0.86
C THR A 149 18.80 -7.42 -0.08
N LEU A 150 17.61 -7.53 -0.64
CA LEU A 150 16.37 -7.06 -0.07
C LEU A 150 15.56 -8.27 0.39
N MET A 151 14.75 -8.11 1.42
CA MET A 151 13.86 -9.18 1.88
C MET A 151 12.43 -8.89 1.45
N ALA A 152 11.97 -9.60 0.41
CA ALA A 152 10.56 -9.61 0.04
C ALA A 152 9.77 -10.37 1.10
N ASN A 153 8.80 -9.73 1.70
CA ASN A 153 7.98 -10.33 2.75
C ASN A 153 6.62 -10.79 2.23
N ARG A 154 6.04 -11.78 2.89
CA ARG A 154 4.67 -12.24 2.66
C ARG A 154 4.00 -12.46 4.00
N TYR A 155 2.79 -11.96 4.14
CA TYR A 155 1.97 -12.16 5.32
C TYR A 155 0.60 -12.72 4.90
N ARG A 156 0.29 -13.93 5.35
CA ARG A 156 -0.98 -14.64 5.06
C ARG A 156 -1.35 -14.59 3.57
N GLY A 157 -0.40 -14.92 2.70
CA GLY A 157 -0.61 -14.91 1.26
C GLY A 157 -0.51 -13.54 0.59
N ILE A 158 -0.37 -12.45 1.34
CA ILE A 158 -0.22 -11.09 0.81
C ILE A 158 1.26 -10.75 0.69
N GLU A 159 1.73 -10.62 -0.55
CA GLU A 159 3.13 -10.27 -0.85
C GLU A 159 3.39 -8.79 -0.61
N ASN A 160 4.56 -8.46 -0.06
CA ASN A 160 5.00 -7.09 0.22
C ASN A 160 3.89 -6.21 0.82
N PRO A 161 3.31 -6.56 1.98
CA PRO A 161 2.23 -5.78 2.59
C PRO A 161 2.65 -4.36 2.93
N PHE A 162 3.94 -4.11 3.11
CA PHE A 162 4.55 -2.80 3.34
C PHE A 162 5.98 -2.71 2.77
N GLY A 163 6.54 -1.50 2.68
CA GLY A 163 7.96 -1.26 2.41
C GLY A 163 8.43 -1.42 0.97
N HIS A 164 7.54 -1.63 0.00
CA HIS A 164 7.89 -1.83 -1.40
C HIS A 164 7.37 -0.71 -2.30
N ILE A 165 6.05 -0.60 -2.42
CA ILE A 165 5.35 0.44 -3.16
C ILE A 165 4.22 0.95 -2.27
N TRP A 166 4.04 2.26 -2.17
CA TRP A 166 2.87 2.85 -1.55
C TRP A 166 1.60 2.27 -2.15
N LYS A 167 0.67 1.88 -1.33
CA LYS A 167 -0.61 1.36 -1.78
C LYS A 167 -1.69 2.41 -1.59
N TYR A 168 -2.29 2.85 -2.71
CA TYR A 168 -3.55 3.56 -2.64
C TYR A 168 -4.60 2.66 -2.03
N THR A 169 -5.42 3.25 -1.16
CA THR A 169 -6.62 2.60 -0.64
C THR A 169 -7.87 3.35 -1.07
N ASP A 170 -8.94 2.61 -1.28
CA ASP A 170 -10.28 3.14 -1.38
C ASP A 170 -11.03 3.02 -0.04
N GLY A 171 -12.18 3.65 0.08
CA GLY A 171 -12.99 3.61 1.30
C GLY A 171 -12.46 4.51 2.42
N ALA A 172 -11.41 5.31 2.20
CA ALA A 172 -10.94 6.31 3.16
C ALA A 172 -10.53 7.61 2.48
N ASN A 173 -11.06 8.73 2.97
CA ASN A 173 -10.79 10.08 2.51
C ASN A 173 -10.44 10.98 3.69
N ILE A 174 -9.54 11.94 3.47
CA ILE A 174 -9.20 12.96 4.43
C ILE A 174 -9.72 14.31 3.93
N GLN A 175 -10.57 14.92 4.73
CA GLN A 175 -10.98 16.30 4.49
C GLN A 175 -10.00 17.22 5.18
N VAL A 176 -9.31 18.06 4.41
CA VAL A 176 -8.40 19.08 4.93
C VAL A 176 -9.00 20.46 4.74
N THR A 177 -9.07 21.23 5.82
CA THR A 177 -9.36 22.65 5.80
C THR A 177 -8.18 23.45 6.36
N THR A 178 -7.97 24.66 5.87
CA THR A 178 -6.87 25.56 6.26
C THR A 178 -7.34 26.68 7.19
N GLY A 179 -6.40 27.54 7.62
CA GLY A 179 -6.65 28.63 8.57
C GLY A 179 -6.46 28.22 10.03
N ASP A 180 -6.67 29.16 10.95
CA ASP A 180 -6.41 28.98 12.39
C ASP A 180 -7.28 27.86 13.00
N ALA A 181 -8.50 27.69 12.49
CA ALA A 181 -9.43 26.61 12.85
C ALA A 181 -9.36 25.40 11.89
N GLY A 182 -8.27 25.29 11.10
CA GLY A 182 -8.13 24.26 10.11
C GLY A 182 -8.14 22.85 10.72
N LEU A 183 -8.82 21.92 10.06
CA LEU A 183 -8.98 20.52 10.49
C LEU A 183 -8.47 19.55 9.43
N SER A 184 -8.09 18.38 9.87
CA SER A 184 -7.93 17.19 9.04
C SER A 184 -8.81 16.09 9.63
N ILE A 185 -9.77 15.63 8.84
CA ILE A 185 -10.84 14.73 9.31
C ILE A 185 -10.79 13.47 8.48
N LEU A 186 -10.74 12.31 9.15
CA LEU A 186 -10.89 11.00 8.51
C LEU A 186 -12.37 10.68 8.27
N TRP A 187 -12.67 10.27 7.06
CA TRP A 187 -13.95 9.75 6.61
C TRP A 187 -13.74 8.36 6.02
N THR A 188 -14.54 7.38 6.43
CA THR A 188 -14.43 6.00 5.92
C THR A 188 -15.77 5.44 5.48
N THR A 189 -15.71 4.48 4.56
CA THR A 189 -16.85 3.62 4.17
C THR A 189 -16.33 2.27 3.71
N ASP A 190 -17.07 1.22 4.03
CA ASP A 190 -16.80 -0.13 3.54
C ASP A 190 -17.74 -0.52 2.38
N ASP A 191 -18.65 0.36 1.98
CA ASP A 191 -19.52 0.15 0.83
C ASP A 191 -18.85 0.65 -0.46
N PRO A 192 -18.49 -0.27 -1.40
CA PRO A 192 -17.86 0.11 -2.66
C PRO A 192 -18.69 1.04 -3.56
N SER A 193 -20.01 1.10 -3.37
CA SER A 193 -20.88 1.99 -4.12
C SER A 193 -20.68 3.47 -3.76
N ASN A 194 -20.12 3.74 -2.59
CA ASN A 194 -19.84 5.08 -2.10
C ASN A 194 -18.42 5.58 -2.44
N PHE A 195 -17.53 4.72 -2.96
CA PHE A 195 -16.14 5.10 -3.21
C PHE A 195 -16.05 6.28 -4.18
N SER A 196 -15.46 7.38 -3.69
CA SER A 196 -15.45 8.66 -4.41
C SER A 196 -14.13 9.41 -4.19
N ASP A 197 -13.71 10.13 -5.23
CA ASP A 197 -12.55 11.02 -5.23
C ASP A 197 -12.93 12.50 -5.02
N THR A 198 -14.23 12.79 -4.91
CA THR A 198 -14.75 14.15 -4.86
C THR A 198 -15.85 14.38 -3.82
N SER A 199 -16.37 13.32 -3.20
CA SER A 199 -17.50 13.39 -2.27
C SER A 199 -17.23 12.60 -0.99
N TYR A 200 -17.86 13.04 0.09
CA TYR A 200 -17.93 12.31 1.37
C TYR A 200 -19.32 11.69 1.61
N THR A 201 -20.20 11.76 0.60
CA THR A 201 -21.54 11.15 0.69
C THR A 201 -21.42 9.64 0.87
N GLY A 202 -22.12 9.10 1.85
CA GLY A 202 -22.04 7.68 2.20
C GLY A 202 -20.77 7.27 2.98
N TYR A 203 -19.97 8.25 3.40
CA TYR A 203 -18.85 8.02 4.31
C TYR A 203 -19.23 8.43 5.74
N ASP A 204 -18.76 7.69 6.72
CA ASP A 204 -18.84 8.01 8.13
C ASP A 204 -17.67 8.89 8.57
N LYS A 205 -17.97 9.95 9.29
CA LYS A 205 -16.97 10.82 9.91
C LYS A 205 -16.38 10.12 11.13
N LYS A 206 -15.07 9.77 11.07
CA LYS A 206 -14.40 9.07 12.17
C LYS A 206 -13.78 10.01 13.21
N GLY A 207 -13.23 11.13 12.81
CA GLY A 207 -12.67 12.10 13.74
C GLY A 207 -11.51 12.91 13.19
N ASN A 208 -10.96 13.75 14.04
CA ASN A 208 -9.82 14.57 13.72
C ASN A 208 -8.54 13.74 13.79
N ILE A 209 -7.65 13.94 12.80
CA ILE A 209 -6.34 13.32 12.72
C ILE A 209 -5.23 14.34 12.83
N CYS A 210 -3.99 13.88 13.03
CA CYS A 210 -2.84 14.73 13.19
C CYS A 210 -2.59 15.59 11.94
N ARG A 211 -2.17 16.84 12.17
CA ARG A 211 -1.87 17.82 11.12
C ARG A 211 -0.37 18.02 10.92
N THR A 212 0.45 17.25 11.62
CA THR A 212 1.91 17.32 11.58
C THR A 212 2.46 15.94 11.22
N LEU A 213 3.48 15.91 10.37
CA LEU A 213 4.17 14.68 9.99
C LEU A 213 5.15 14.22 11.07
N GLY A 214 5.38 12.93 11.17
CA GLY A 214 6.31 12.34 12.14
C GLY A 214 5.96 10.91 12.50
N TYR A 215 6.77 10.29 13.35
CA TYR A 215 6.42 8.98 13.90
C TYR A 215 5.17 9.09 14.78
N ALA A 216 4.25 8.17 14.58
CA ALA A 216 3.00 8.13 15.33
C ALA A 216 3.26 7.91 16.82
N LYS A 217 2.47 8.58 17.67
CA LYS A 217 2.44 8.38 19.11
C LYS A 217 1.08 7.85 19.56
N LYS A 218 0.01 8.31 18.91
CA LYS A 218 -1.35 7.81 19.11
C LYS A 218 -2.05 7.64 17.78
N MET A 219 -2.93 6.65 17.70
CA MET A 219 -3.82 6.39 16.58
C MET A 219 -5.26 6.74 16.95
N LEU A 220 -6.08 6.98 15.93
CA LEU A 220 -7.48 7.35 16.11
C LEU A 220 -8.26 6.24 16.83
N LEU A 221 -8.05 5.01 16.46
CA LEU A 221 -8.73 3.79 16.92
C LEU A 221 -10.26 3.84 16.76
N GLY A 222 -10.96 4.60 17.60
CA GLY A 222 -12.42 4.67 17.57
C GLY A 222 -13.07 3.29 17.76
N GLU A 223 -14.31 3.14 17.34
CA GLU A 223 -15.06 1.88 17.39
C GLU A 223 -14.55 0.86 16.37
N ASP A 224 -14.00 1.35 15.25
CA ASP A 224 -13.58 0.52 14.11
C ASP A 224 -12.09 0.16 14.10
N GLY A 225 -11.33 0.62 15.08
CA GLY A 225 -9.89 0.37 15.16
C GLY A 225 -9.08 1.07 14.07
N ASP A 226 -9.37 2.34 13.79
CA ASP A 226 -8.71 3.13 12.76
C ASP A 226 -7.22 3.37 13.06
N ILE A 227 -6.37 3.20 12.03
CA ILE A 227 -4.91 3.25 12.15
C ILE A 227 -4.31 4.50 11.50
N VAL A 228 -4.96 5.65 11.65
CA VAL A 228 -4.44 6.94 11.24
C VAL A 228 -4.01 7.73 12.47
N ALA A 229 -2.84 8.36 12.42
CA ALA A 229 -2.27 9.06 13.58
C ALA A 229 -3.10 10.28 14.01
N THR A 230 -3.32 10.41 15.32
CA THR A 230 -3.91 11.59 15.96
C THR A 230 -2.87 12.43 16.69
N GLU A 231 -1.75 11.83 17.06
CA GLU A 231 -0.62 12.50 17.71
C GLU A 231 0.70 11.92 17.18
N ILE A 232 1.68 12.78 16.90
CA ILE A 232 3.05 12.40 16.57
C ILE A 232 3.98 12.64 17.77
N GLY A 233 5.22 12.17 17.68
CA GLY A 233 6.23 12.29 18.74
C GLY A 233 6.77 10.95 19.21
N GLY A 234 6.49 9.90 18.45
CA GLY A 234 7.15 8.61 18.56
C GLY A 234 8.50 8.56 17.85
N SER A 235 9.01 7.35 17.68
CA SER A 235 10.23 7.04 16.91
C SER A 235 10.08 5.64 16.29
N SER A 236 11.03 5.23 15.46
CA SER A 236 11.07 3.87 14.89
C SER A 236 11.19 2.74 15.92
N SER A 237 11.42 3.06 17.19
CA SER A 237 11.57 2.10 18.29
C SER A 237 10.51 2.24 19.38
N THR A 238 9.57 3.16 19.26
CA THR A 238 8.48 3.33 20.21
C THR A 238 7.34 2.33 19.95
N TYR A 239 6.33 2.35 20.81
CA TYR A 239 5.18 1.45 20.76
C TYR A 239 4.47 1.51 19.40
N TRP A 240 4.10 2.72 18.96
CA TRP A 240 3.78 3.01 17.56
C TRP A 240 5.06 3.46 16.89
N CYS A 241 5.53 2.73 15.89
CA CYS A 241 6.84 2.93 15.29
C CYS A 241 6.77 3.31 13.81
N ASP A 242 5.58 3.43 13.27
CA ASP A 242 5.33 3.75 11.87
C ASP A 242 5.23 5.27 11.67
N TYR A 243 5.63 5.74 10.48
CA TYR A 243 5.66 7.15 10.16
C TYR A 243 4.34 7.62 9.54
N TYR A 244 3.93 8.82 9.91
CA TYR A 244 2.73 9.47 9.38
C TYR A 244 3.09 10.67 8.53
N TYR A 245 2.53 10.73 7.32
CA TYR A 245 2.74 11.82 6.37
C TYR A 245 1.42 12.57 6.16
N THR A 246 1.47 13.90 6.21
CA THR A 246 0.29 14.76 5.98
C THR A 246 0.68 16.05 5.27
N HIS A 247 -0.30 16.73 4.69
CA HIS A 247 -0.14 18.03 4.07
C HIS A 247 -1.38 18.87 4.34
N THR A 248 -1.21 20.08 4.89
CA THR A 248 -2.32 20.87 5.44
C THR A 248 -2.40 22.29 4.89
N SER A 249 -1.64 22.62 3.84
CA SER A 249 -1.55 23.98 3.30
C SER A 249 -2.72 24.37 2.38
N ASN A 250 -3.56 23.42 1.95
CA ASN A 250 -4.65 23.66 1.03
C ASN A 250 -5.94 22.99 1.50
N ASN A 251 -7.08 23.66 1.27
CA ASN A 251 -8.39 23.03 1.41
C ASN A 251 -8.55 21.99 0.30
N ARG A 252 -8.61 20.71 0.67
CA ARG A 252 -8.71 19.63 -0.33
C ARG A 252 -9.11 18.29 0.28
N MET A 253 -9.56 17.40 -0.58
CA MET A 253 -9.61 15.99 -0.27
C MET A 253 -8.25 15.36 -0.47
N GLN A 254 -7.84 14.52 0.45
CA GLN A 254 -6.65 13.67 0.35
C GLN A 254 -7.04 12.21 0.49
N VAL A 255 -6.18 11.34 -0.01
CA VAL A 255 -6.32 9.89 0.07
C VAL A 255 -5.53 9.33 1.24
N VAL A 256 -5.86 8.12 1.66
CA VAL A 256 -5.02 7.33 2.55
C VAL A 256 -4.19 6.36 1.71
N ARG A 257 -2.87 6.50 1.78
CA ARG A 257 -1.90 5.54 1.25
C ARG A 257 -1.23 4.84 2.41
N VAL A 258 -0.91 3.58 2.23
CA VAL A 258 -0.42 2.72 3.31
C VAL A 258 0.85 1.98 2.93
N GLY A 259 1.59 1.56 3.94
CA GLY A 259 2.69 0.62 3.84
C GLY A 259 4.08 1.25 3.64
N GLY A 260 4.18 2.46 3.13
CA GLY A 260 5.46 3.03 2.71
C GLY A 260 6.00 2.39 1.41
N ASP A 261 7.13 2.89 0.94
CA ASP A 261 7.84 2.35 -0.23
C ASP A 261 9.27 1.90 0.11
N ALA A 262 10.02 1.52 -0.92
CA ALA A 262 11.39 1.04 -0.78
C ALA A 262 12.34 2.04 -0.13
N SER A 263 12.09 3.35 -0.26
CA SER A 263 12.90 4.40 0.33
C SER A 263 12.53 4.73 1.77
N SER A 264 11.42 4.20 2.27
CA SER A 264 10.90 4.55 3.60
C SER A 264 11.73 3.96 4.75
N GLY A 265 12.51 2.90 4.51
CA GLY A 265 13.37 2.29 5.53
C GLY A 265 12.61 1.98 6.82
N SER A 266 13.14 2.43 7.96
CA SER A 266 12.52 2.25 9.28
C SER A 266 11.17 2.99 9.43
N ALA A 267 10.84 3.90 8.54
CA ALA A 267 9.55 4.58 8.53
C ALA A 267 8.45 3.74 7.85
N ALA A 268 8.79 2.65 7.13
CA ALA A 268 7.81 1.74 6.55
C ALA A 268 7.15 0.87 7.61
N GLY A 269 5.96 0.37 7.32
CA GLY A 269 5.25 -0.58 8.19
C GLY A 269 3.77 -0.67 7.84
N LEU A 270 3.07 -1.61 8.48
CA LEU A 270 1.63 -1.80 8.22
C LEU A 270 0.77 -0.61 8.68
N ALA A 271 1.16 0.10 9.75
CA ALA A 271 0.42 1.27 10.22
C ALA A 271 0.94 2.60 9.63
N VAL A 272 1.83 2.56 8.64
CA VAL A 272 2.27 3.77 7.93
C VAL A 272 1.11 4.38 7.17
N GLY A 273 0.81 5.65 7.49
CA GLY A 273 -0.23 6.43 6.84
C GLY A 273 0.34 7.58 6.03
N GLY A 274 0.05 7.63 4.73
CA GLY A 274 0.34 8.78 3.88
C GLY A 274 -0.94 9.49 3.47
N THR A 275 -1.19 10.66 4.07
CA THR A 275 -2.39 11.47 3.80
C THR A 275 -2.03 12.81 3.16
N ASN A 276 -0.93 12.85 2.41
CA ASN A 276 -0.37 14.08 1.86
C ASN A 276 -0.59 14.25 0.34
N TYR A 277 -1.33 13.34 -0.29
CA TYR A 277 -1.61 13.36 -1.73
C TYR A 277 -3.10 13.39 -2.02
N VAL A 278 -3.45 13.90 -3.21
CA VAL A 278 -4.83 13.95 -3.70
C VAL A 278 -5.14 12.73 -4.58
N PRO A 279 -6.44 12.42 -4.82
CA PRO A 279 -6.81 11.25 -5.63
C PRO A 279 -6.28 11.25 -7.06
N SER A 280 -6.00 12.43 -7.64
CA SER A 280 -5.48 12.59 -9.00
C SER A 280 -3.97 12.44 -9.12
N ASP A 281 -3.25 12.34 -8.01
CA ASP A 281 -1.81 12.12 -8.06
C ASP A 281 -1.48 10.72 -8.58
N ALA A 282 -0.41 10.64 -9.39
CA ALA A 282 0.07 9.38 -9.97
C ALA A 282 1.60 9.39 -9.99
N TYR A 283 2.21 8.42 -9.32
CA TYR A 283 3.67 8.31 -9.24
C TYR A 283 4.10 6.85 -9.38
N ARG A 284 5.33 6.62 -9.80
CA ARG A 284 5.89 5.28 -10.03
C ARG A 284 6.01 4.43 -8.77
N ASN A 285 6.07 5.06 -7.60
CA ASN A 285 6.06 4.39 -6.30
C ASN A 285 4.65 4.30 -5.69
N PHE A 286 3.59 4.60 -6.46
CA PHE A 286 2.20 4.42 -6.06
C PHE A 286 1.59 3.27 -6.85
N GLY A 287 1.12 2.29 -6.14
CA GLY A 287 0.41 1.14 -6.66
C GLY A 287 -0.88 0.89 -5.87
N SER A 288 -1.47 -0.25 -6.09
CA SER A 288 -2.60 -0.76 -5.30
C SER A 288 -2.65 -2.28 -5.36
N ARG A 289 -3.68 -2.88 -4.82
CA ARG A 289 -3.97 -4.32 -4.86
C ARG A 289 -5.41 -4.51 -5.31
N LEU A 290 -5.76 -5.77 -5.53
CA LEU A 290 -7.14 -6.17 -5.77
C LEU A 290 -7.77 -6.63 -4.46
N CYS A 291 -9.04 -6.27 -4.29
CA CYS A 291 -9.94 -6.80 -3.28
C CYS A 291 -11.16 -7.39 -3.96
N PHE A 292 -11.72 -8.42 -3.37
CA PHE A 292 -12.97 -9.01 -3.83
C PHE A 292 -14.03 -8.93 -2.73
N PHE A 293 -15.15 -8.33 -3.06
CA PHE A 293 -16.34 -8.24 -2.20
C PHE A 293 -17.36 -9.27 -2.71
N PRO A 294 -17.49 -10.42 -2.06
CA PRO A 294 -18.49 -11.38 -2.47
C PRO A 294 -19.89 -10.79 -2.27
N LYS A 295 -20.75 -10.89 -3.29
CA LYS A 295 -22.16 -10.59 -3.10
C LYS A 295 -22.74 -11.69 -2.22
N TYR A 296 -22.98 -11.41 -0.96
CA TYR A 296 -23.82 -12.28 -0.15
C TYR A 296 -25.22 -12.26 -0.77
N LYS A 297 -25.71 -13.39 -1.24
CA LYS A 297 -27.15 -13.56 -1.39
C LYS A 297 -27.70 -13.48 0.01
N SER A 298 -28.49 -12.45 0.30
CA SER A 298 -29.32 -12.45 1.50
C SER A 298 -30.21 -13.70 1.43
N THR A 299 -29.86 -14.73 2.16
CA THR A 299 -30.79 -15.78 2.53
C THR A 299 -31.79 -15.08 3.43
N GLU A 300 -32.97 -14.75 2.90
CA GLU A 300 -34.10 -14.40 3.72
C GLU A 300 -34.28 -15.52 4.73
N ILE A 301 -33.95 -15.21 5.99
CA ILE A 301 -34.33 -16.08 7.10
C ILE A 301 -35.81 -15.89 7.21
N THR A 302 -36.57 -16.78 6.54
CA THR A 302 -38.01 -16.92 6.78
C THR A 302 -38.14 -17.45 8.19
N THR A 303 -38.35 -16.57 9.15
CA THR A 303 -38.83 -16.94 10.47
C THR A 303 -40.24 -17.48 10.29
N THR A 304 -40.40 -18.78 10.17
CA THR A 304 -41.67 -19.45 10.43
C THR A 304 -41.94 -19.32 11.92
N THR A 305 -42.79 -18.38 12.27
CA THR A 305 -43.47 -18.34 13.57
C THR A 305 -44.45 -19.52 13.60
N GLU A 306 -44.19 -20.54 14.39
CA GLU A 306 -45.18 -21.49 14.90
C GLU A 306 -46.00 -20.85 16.03
#